data_1f1cbf558e6cd461b3a62f98676ff5f4
#
_entry.id   1f1cbf558e6cd461b3a62f98676ff5f4
#
_cell.length_a   1.000
_cell.length_b   1.000
_cell.length_c   1.000
_cell.angle_alpha   90.00
_cell.angle_beta   90.00
_cell.angle_gamma   90.00
#
_symmetry.space_group_name_H-M   'P 1'
#
loop_
_entity.id
_entity.type
_entity.pdbx_description
1 polymer ?
#
loop_
_entity_poly.entity_id
_entity_poly.type
_entity_poly.pdbx_seq_one_letter_code
_entity_poly.pdbx_strand_id
1 'polypeptide(L)'
;MATGSMPIRSMASSQMAVSSVRETAWDCLRALGSLKITVVMFIAANFLLFVGTLAQDEKSLPEVKAEYFNCWVAQVPFSDFFPVTVFGESTLTGWFPFPGGATIGFILLVNLIAAKATRFHIAAKGSRLFWGTVVSVVGGLLALLVILTGHQT
;
A
#
# COMPACT_ATOMS: atom_id res chain seq x y z
N MET A 1 2.71 41.00 43.80
CA MET A 1 3.18 40.71 42.42
C MET A 1 4.01 39.44 42.47
N ALA A 2 3.42 38.31 42.10
CA ALA A 2 4.12 37.05 42.05
C ALA A 2 4.26 36.69 40.58
N THR A 3 5.47 36.89 40.03
CA THR A 3 5.84 36.53 38.68
C THR A 3 6.07 35.01 38.64
N GLY A 4 5.08 34.27 38.15
CA GLY A 4 5.18 32.84 38.00
C GLY A 4 6.18 32.47 36.91
N SER A 5 7.40 32.14 37.30
CA SER A 5 8.38 31.53 36.43
C SER A 5 7.93 30.08 36.09
N MET A 6 7.35 29.88 34.91
CA MET A 6 7.13 28.52 34.42
C MET A 6 8.47 27.77 34.38
N PRO A 7 8.51 26.54 34.87
CA PRO A 7 9.77 25.81 34.98
C PRO A 7 10.28 25.43 33.55
N ILE A 8 11.42 25.96 33.18
CA ILE A 8 12.18 25.70 31.94
C ILE A 8 12.30 24.17 31.67
N ARG A 9 12.21 23.35 32.71
CA ARG A 9 12.29 21.91 32.68
C ARG A 9 11.12 21.23 31.94
N SER A 10 9.92 21.83 31.97
CA SER A 10 8.75 21.26 31.26
C SER A 10 8.80 21.53 29.75
N MET A 11 9.39 22.65 29.36
CA MET A 11 9.59 22.96 27.94
C MET A 11 10.67 22.07 27.30
N ALA A 12 11.73 21.75 28.01
CA ALA A 12 12.80 20.87 27.54
C ALA A 12 12.31 19.43 27.35
N SER A 13 11.48 18.91 28.26
CA SER A 13 10.93 17.56 28.13
C SER A 13 9.93 17.45 26.98
N SER A 14 9.13 18.46 26.75
CA SER A 14 8.20 18.50 25.61
C SER A 14 8.95 18.59 24.27
N GLN A 15 10.03 19.35 24.21
CA GLN A 15 10.85 19.46 23.00
C GLN A 15 11.59 18.16 22.68
N MET A 16 12.12 17.46 23.69
CA MET A 16 12.74 16.14 23.49
C MET A 16 11.73 15.08 23.02
N ALA A 17 10.51 15.09 23.56
CA ALA A 17 9.47 14.17 23.14
C ALA A 17 9.04 14.41 21.67
N VAL A 18 8.89 15.67 21.28
CA VAL A 18 8.54 16.04 19.90
C VAL A 18 9.67 15.71 18.91
N SER A 19 10.95 15.89 19.30
CA SER A 19 12.08 15.52 18.44
C SER A 19 12.18 14.02 18.25
N SER A 20 12.01 13.22 19.32
CA SER A 20 12.06 11.76 19.22
C SER A 20 10.94 11.18 18.35
N VAL A 21 9.71 11.69 18.50
CA VAL A 21 8.57 11.28 17.64
C VAL A 21 8.84 11.63 16.17
N ARG A 22 9.42 12.79 15.93
CA ARG A 22 9.76 13.23 14.57
C ARG A 22 10.85 12.38 13.93
N GLU A 23 11.88 12.01 14.66
CA GLU A 23 12.94 11.11 14.20
C GLU A 23 12.39 9.72 13.89
N THR A 24 11.59 9.16 14.80
CA THR A 24 10.96 7.85 14.59
C THR A 24 10.03 7.87 13.37
N ALA A 25 9.24 8.94 13.18
CA ALA A 25 8.38 9.09 12.01
C ALA A 25 9.19 9.15 10.70
N TRP A 26 10.34 9.84 10.69
CA TRP A 26 11.23 9.89 9.53
C TRP A 26 11.87 8.54 9.21
N ASP A 27 12.26 7.79 10.23
CA ASP A 27 12.83 6.45 10.05
C ASP A 27 11.77 5.47 9.53
N CYS A 28 10.54 5.55 10.03
CA CYS A 28 9.41 4.78 9.50
C CYS A 28 9.11 5.15 8.03
N LEU A 29 9.07 6.44 7.69
CA LEU A 29 8.86 6.88 6.31
C LEU A 29 9.98 6.41 5.38
N ARG A 30 11.22 6.44 5.84
CA ARG A 30 12.37 5.95 5.08
C ARG A 30 12.32 4.44 4.88
N ALA A 31 11.92 3.69 5.92
CA ALA A 31 11.71 2.26 5.83
C ALA A 31 10.56 1.91 4.88
N LEU A 32 9.42 2.61 4.99
CA LEU A 32 8.26 2.43 4.13
C LEU A 32 8.54 2.80 2.65
N GLY A 33 9.38 3.80 2.40
CA GLY A 33 9.82 4.17 1.05
C GLY A 33 10.92 3.27 0.47
N SER A 34 11.19 2.13 1.10
CA SER A 34 12.27 1.23 0.71
C SER A 34 11.95 0.47 -0.58
N LEU A 35 12.91 0.42 -1.49
CA LEU A 35 12.84 -0.38 -2.72
C LEU A 35 12.59 -1.87 -2.42
N LYS A 36 13.06 -2.37 -1.27
CA LYS A 36 12.87 -3.77 -0.86
C LYS A 36 11.39 -4.11 -0.68
N ILE A 37 10.61 -3.22 -0.07
CA ILE A 37 9.16 -3.40 0.10
C ILE A 37 8.47 -3.42 -1.26
N THR A 38 8.84 -2.52 -2.16
CA THR A 38 8.31 -2.48 -3.53
C THR A 38 8.53 -3.81 -4.24
N VAL A 39 9.75 -4.35 -4.19
CA VAL A 39 10.09 -5.62 -4.85
C VAL A 39 9.31 -6.78 -4.26
N VAL A 40 9.22 -6.88 -2.92
CA VAL A 40 8.45 -7.94 -2.25
C VAL A 40 6.97 -7.86 -2.62
N MET A 41 6.38 -6.65 -2.62
CA MET A 41 4.98 -6.46 -3.01
C MET A 41 4.74 -6.76 -4.48
N PHE A 42 5.70 -6.47 -5.37
CA PHE A 42 5.62 -6.86 -6.77
C PHE A 42 5.64 -8.38 -6.97
N ILE A 43 6.48 -9.08 -6.24
CA ILE A 43 6.51 -10.56 -6.26
C ILE A 43 5.17 -11.10 -5.76
N ALA A 44 4.63 -10.56 -4.66
CA ALA A 44 3.32 -10.94 -4.15
C ALA A 44 2.19 -10.65 -5.15
N ALA A 45 2.22 -9.50 -5.83
CA ALA A 45 1.25 -9.17 -6.87
C ALA A 45 1.31 -10.14 -8.06
N ASN A 46 2.52 -10.47 -8.53
CA ASN A 46 2.69 -11.46 -9.61
C ASN A 46 2.19 -12.83 -9.20
N PHE A 47 2.46 -13.25 -7.96
CA PHE A 47 1.95 -14.51 -7.43
C PHE A 47 0.41 -14.51 -7.39
N LEU A 48 -0.20 -13.42 -6.92
CA LEU A 48 -1.66 -13.29 -6.88
C LEU A 48 -2.28 -13.30 -8.29
N LEU A 49 -1.63 -12.66 -9.26
CA LEU A 49 -2.04 -12.70 -10.68
C LEU A 49 -1.97 -14.13 -11.22
N PHE A 50 -0.89 -14.84 -10.92
CA PHE A 50 -0.72 -16.23 -11.34
C PHE A 50 -1.83 -17.12 -10.79
N VAL A 51 -2.08 -17.05 -9.47
CA VAL A 51 -3.17 -17.81 -8.82
C VAL A 51 -4.54 -17.41 -9.40
N GLY A 52 -4.79 -16.12 -9.55
CA GLY A 52 -6.04 -15.64 -10.13
C GLY A 52 -6.25 -16.11 -11.57
N THR A 53 -5.17 -16.30 -12.34
CA THR A 53 -5.25 -16.88 -13.70
C THR A 53 -5.59 -18.37 -13.65
N LEU A 54 -5.01 -19.12 -12.73
CA LEU A 54 -5.35 -20.53 -12.55
C LEU A 54 -6.79 -20.72 -12.09
N ALA A 55 -7.25 -19.90 -11.17
CA ALA A 55 -8.62 -19.94 -10.64
C ALA A 55 -9.69 -19.64 -11.71
N GLN A 56 -9.34 -18.97 -12.82
CA GLN A 56 -10.25 -18.68 -13.95
C GLN A 56 -10.63 -19.93 -14.75
N ASP A 57 -9.94 -21.04 -14.55
CA ASP A 57 -10.32 -22.32 -15.19
C ASP A 57 -11.64 -22.86 -14.61
N GLU A 58 -11.90 -22.61 -13.32
CA GLU A 58 -13.08 -23.09 -12.62
C GLU A 58 -14.07 -22.00 -12.21
N LYS A 59 -13.59 -20.74 -12.09
CA LYS A 59 -14.36 -19.57 -11.60
C LYS A 59 -14.54 -18.52 -12.69
N SER A 60 -15.65 -17.81 -12.62
CA SER A 60 -15.88 -16.67 -13.51
C SER A 60 -14.95 -15.49 -13.18
N LEU A 61 -14.63 -14.66 -14.18
CA LEU A 61 -13.77 -13.48 -13.99
C LEU A 61 -14.25 -12.51 -12.88
N PRO A 62 -15.56 -12.21 -12.72
CA PRO A 62 -16.04 -11.37 -11.62
C PRO A 62 -15.81 -11.98 -10.24
N GLU A 63 -15.95 -13.30 -10.09
CA GLU A 63 -15.71 -14.02 -8.83
C GLU A 63 -14.24 -13.97 -8.44
N VAL A 64 -13.34 -14.30 -9.37
CA VAL A 64 -11.88 -14.20 -9.16
C VAL A 64 -11.50 -12.78 -8.76
N LYS A 65 -12.05 -11.76 -9.42
CA LYS A 65 -11.80 -10.37 -9.09
C LYS A 65 -12.25 -10.01 -7.66
N ALA A 66 -13.41 -10.50 -7.24
CA ALA A 66 -13.93 -10.23 -5.90
C ALA A 66 -13.12 -10.97 -4.82
N GLU A 67 -12.77 -12.22 -5.06
CA GLU A 67 -12.13 -13.12 -4.09
C GLU A 67 -10.64 -12.83 -3.91
N TYR A 68 -9.91 -12.48 -4.98
CA TYR A 68 -8.45 -12.28 -4.93
C TYR A 68 -8.01 -10.81 -4.98
N PHE A 69 -8.69 -9.99 -5.76
CA PHE A 69 -8.21 -8.62 -6.03
C PHE A 69 -8.91 -7.55 -5.20
N ASN A 70 -10.22 -7.66 -4.97
CA ASN A 70 -10.98 -6.67 -4.23
C ASN A 70 -11.05 -6.96 -2.72
N CYS A 71 -10.37 -7.97 -2.23
CA CYS A 71 -10.32 -8.35 -0.82
C CYS A 71 -9.03 -7.86 -0.15
N TRP A 72 -9.08 -7.70 1.15
CA TRP A 72 -7.90 -7.41 1.98
C TRP A 72 -7.06 -8.66 2.21
N VAL A 73 -7.70 -9.79 2.40
CA VAL A 73 -7.05 -11.10 2.57
C VAL A 73 -7.72 -12.05 1.60
N ALA A 74 -6.95 -12.57 0.66
CA ALA A 74 -7.39 -13.62 -0.24
C ALA A 74 -7.23 -14.97 0.44
N GLN A 75 -8.26 -15.81 0.35
CA GLN A 75 -8.20 -17.20 0.77
C GLN A 75 -7.87 -18.02 -0.48
N VAL A 76 -6.62 -18.46 -0.56
CA VAL A 76 -6.16 -19.24 -1.72
C VAL A 76 -6.29 -20.72 -1.39
N PRO A 77 -7.26 -21.44 -1.99
CA PRO A 77 -7.37 -22.87 -1.81
C PRO A 77 -6.25 -23.59 -2.56
N PHE A 78 -5.78 -24.68 -2.01
CA PHE A 78 -4.75 -25.51 -2.67
C PHE A 78 -5.24 -26.15 -3.96
N SER A 79 -6.55 -26.32 -4.13
CA SER A 79 -7.17 -26.82 -5.35
C SER A 79 -6.85 -25.96 -6.59
N ASP A 80 -6.76 -24.63 -6.40
CA ASP A 80 -6.49 -23.71 -7.51
C ASP A 80 -5.05 -23.86 -8.07
N PHE A 81 -4.11 -24.43 -7.29
CA PHE A 81 -2.77 -24.78 -7.76
C PHE A 81 -2.68 -26.09 -8.51
N PHE A 82 -3.62 -27.00 -8.21
CA PHE A 82 -3.63 -28.34 -8.79
C PHE A 82 -5.00 -28.57 -9.46
N PRO A 83 -5.24 -27.93 -10.61
CA PRO A 83 -6.51 -28.10 -11.31
C PRO A 83 -6.73 -29.56 -11.62
N VAL A 84 -7.98 -30.01 -11.40
CA VAL A 84 -8.44 -31.40 -11.57
C VAL A 84 -8.14 -31.95 -12.98
N THR A 85 -8.10 -31.05 -13.97
CA THR A 85 -7.76 -31.35 -15.37
C THR A 85 -6.34 -31.90 -15.56
N VAL A 86 -5.38 -31.57 -14.67
CA VAL A 86 -3.97 -31.95 -14.83
C VAL A 86 -3.57 -33.06 -13.84
N PHE A 87 -4.11 -33.03 -12.62
CA PHE A 87 -3.68 -33.90 -11.52
C PHE A 87 -4.72 -34.93 -11.06
N GLY A 88 -5.93 -34.92 -11.65
CA GLY A 88 -7.02 -35.78 -11.23
C GLY A 88 -7.63 -35.33 -9.89
N GLU A 89 -8.51 -36.15 -9.31
CA GLU A 89 -9.14 -35.84 -8.01
C GLU A 89 -8.11 -35.84 -6.86
N SER A 90 -7.34 -34.75 -6.76
CA SER A 90 -6.48 -34.53 -5.61
C SER A 90 -7.29 -33.90 -4.50
N THR A 91 -7.58 -34.69 -3.48
CA THR A 91 -8.29 -34.33 -2.24
C THR A 91 -7.42 -33.45 -1.31
N LEU A 92 -6.71 -32.48 -1.86
CA LEU A 92 -5.98 -31.51 -1.05
C LEU A 92 -6.96 -30.44 -0.55
N THR A 93 -7.68 -30.79 0.50
CA THR A 93 -8.56 -29.85 1.22
C THR A 93 -7.72 -28.95 2.09
N GLY A 94 -7.60 -27.68 1.72
CA GLY A 94 -6.89 -26.68 2.50
C GLY A 94 -6.88 -25.34 1.79
N TRP A 95 -6.69 -24.28 2.55
CA TRP A 95 -6.51 -22.92 2.06
C TRP A 95 -5.45 -22.22 2.89
N PHE A 96 -4.77 -21.24 2.32
CA PHE A 96 -3.87 -20.38 3.07
C PHE A 96 -4.23 -18.91 2.86
N PRO A 97 -4.12 -18.07 3.91
CA PRO A 97 -4.36 -16.65 3.79
C PRO A 97 -3.19 -15.99 3.05
N PHE A 98 -3.50 -15.24 2.02
CA PHE A 98 -2.54 -14.45 1.27
C PHE A 98 -3.00 -12.97 1.22
N PRO A 99 -2.10 -11.98 1.20
CA PRO A 99 -2.51 -10.60 1.07
C PRO A 99 -3.24 -10.39 -0.26
N GLY A 100 -4.50 -9.94 -0.18
CA GLY A 100 -5.32 -9.67 -1.35
C GLY A 100 -4.83 -8.45 -2.13
N GLY A 101 -5.36 -8.27 -3.34
CA GLY A 101 -4.99 -7.18 -4.23
C GLY A 101 -5.16 -5.80 -3.61
N ALA A 102 -6.22 -5.60 -2.82
CA ALA A 102 -6.45 -4.34 -2.10
C ALA A 102 -5.33 -4.04 -1.09
N THR A 103 -4.87 -5.04 -0.32
CA THR A 103 -3.77 -4.89 0.64
C THR A 103 -2.45 -4.58 -0.07
N ILE A 104 -2.12 -5.34 -1.12
CA ILE A 104 -0.91 -5.13 -1.92
C ILE A 104 -0.93 -3.73 -2.53
N GLY A 105 -2.05 -3.34 -3.14
CA GLY A 105 -2.22 -2.01 -3.73
C GLY A 105 -2.10 -0.89 -2.70
N PHE A 106 -2.68 -1.05 -1.52
CA PHE A 106 -2.58 -0.08 -0.43
C PHE A 106 -1.15 0.07 0.07
N ILE A 107 -0.43 -1.03 0.30
CA ILE A 107 0.98 -1.00 0.74
C ILE A 107 1.86 -0.33 -0.33
N LEU A 108 1.65 -0.64 -1.61
CA LEU A 108 2.37 0.01 -2.71
C LEU A 108 2.07 1.51 -2.80
N LEU A 109 0.83 1.92 -2.58
CA LEU A 109 0.44 3.32 -2.55
C LEU A 109 1.14 4.06 -1.41
N VAL A 110 1.10 3.51 -0.20
CA VAL A 110 1.80 4.08 0.97
C VAL A 110 3.30 4.15 0.73
N ASN A 111 3.90 3.10 0.17
CA ASN A 111 5.31 3.07 -0.21
C ASN A 111 5.65 4.17 -1.23
N LEU A 112 4.82 4.36 -2.23
CA LEU A 112 5.01 5.41 -3.24
C LEU A 112 4.92 6.81 -2.63
N ILE A 113 3.94 7.06 -1.76
CA ILE A 113 3.79 8.34 -1.04
C ILE A 113 5.00 8.58 -0.15
N ALA A 114 5.44 7.59 0.62
CA ALA A 114 6.60 7.68 1.49
C ALA A 114 7.89 7.96 0.69
N ALA A 115 8.10 7.27 -0.43
CA ALA A 115 9.24 7.49 -1.32
C ALA A 115 9.23 8.90 -1.93
N LYS A 116 8.06 9.40 -2.30
CA LYS A 116 7.88 10.79 -2.77
C LYS A 116 8.17 11.78 -1.66
N ALA A 117 7.57 11.62 -0.48
CA ALA A 117 7.75 12.52 0.66
C ALA A 117 9.22 12.63 1.10
N THR A 118 9.95 11.51 1.16
CA THR A 118 11.36 11.50 1.51
C THR A 118 12.26 12.17 0.46
N ARG A 119 11.92 12.03 -0.82
CA ARG A 119 12.68 12.69 -1.90
C ARG A 119 12.38 14.17 -2.02
N PHE A 120 11.14 14.60 -1.82
CA PHE A 120 10.78 16.02 -1.88
C PHE A 120 11.41 16.86 -0.79
N HIS A 121 11.66 16.29 0.39
CA HIS A 121 12.31 17.03 1.48
C HIS A 121 13.78 17.40 1.19
N ILE A 122 14.43 16.69 0.28
CA ILE A 122 15.86 16.88 -0.03
C ILE A 122 16.09 17.82 -1.22
N ALA A 123 15.15 17.93 -2.17
CA ALA A 123 15.42 18.53 -3.48
C ALA A 123 14.60 19.77 -3.85
N ALA A 124 13.53 20.11 -3.14
CA ALA A 124 12.61 21.13 -3.62
C ALA A 124 12.65 22.41 -2.80
N LYS A 125 13.42 23.39 -3.28
CA LYS A 125 13.26 24.80 -2.93
C LYS A 125 12.62 25.54 -4.13
N GLY A 126 11.48 26.19 -3.89
CA GLY A 126 10.92 27.18 -4.81
C GLY A 126 9.83 26.68 -5.78
N SER A 127 9.69 27.38 -6.89
CA SER A 127 8.65 27.28 -7.92
C SER A 127 8.42 25.86 -8.49
N ARG A 128 9.45 25.01 -8.52
CA ARG A 128 9.34 23.62 -9.00
C ARG A 128 8.49 22.73 -8.09
N LEU A 129 8.47 23.00 -6.79
CA LEU A 129 7.62 22.28 -5.83
C LEU A 129 6.15 22.60 -6.10
N PHE A 130 5.83 23.87 -6.31
CA PHE A 130 4.47 24.33 -6.58
C PHE A 130 3.89 23.67 -7.84
N TRP A 131 4.63 23.72 -8.96
CA TRP A 131 4.20 23.10 -10.21
C TRP A 131 4.09 21.57 -10.12
N GLY A 132 5.02 20.90 -9.43
CA GLY A 132 4.96 19.46 -9.20
C GLY A 132 3.74 19.04 -8.39
N THR A 133 3.39 19.81 -7.36
CA THR A 133 2.19 19.55 -6.52
C THR A 133 0.91 19.79 -7.32
N VAL A 134 0.83 20.87 -8.10
CA VAL A 134 -0.33 21.18 -8.95
C VAL A 134 -0.58 20.05 -9.95
N VAL A 135 0.45 19.61 -10.67
CA VAL A 135 0.33 18.51 -11.64
C VAL A 135 -0.08 17.20 -10.96
N SER A 136 0.46 16.92 -9.76
CA SER A 136 0.12 15.71 -9.01
C SER A 136 -1.33 15.71 -8.52
N VAL A 137 -1.83 16.85 -8.05
CA VAL A 137 -3.23 17.02 -7.62
C VAL A 137 -4.19 16.91 -8.81
N VAL A 138 -3.87 17.58 -9.92
CA VAL A 138 -4.70 17.51 -11.14
C VAL A 138 -4.73 16.07 -11.68
N GLY A 139 -3.58 15.38 -11.74
CA GLY A 139 -3.51 13.99 -12.15
C GLY A 139 -4.32 13.06 -11.23
N GLY A 140 -4.26 13.28 -9.93
CA GLY A 140 -5.05 12.53 -8.94
C GLY A 140 -6.55 12.76 -9.09
N LEU A 141 -6.97 14.00 -9.31
CA LEU A 141 -8.38 14.34 -9.55
C LEU A 141 -8.91 13.73 -10.85
N LEU A 142 -8.13 13.76 -11.93
CA LEU A 142 -8.50 13.11 -13.18
C LEU A 142 -8.63 11.60 -13.03
N ALA A 143 -7.70 10.96 -12.34
CA ALA A 143 -7.76 9.53 -12.05
C ALA A 143 -9.00 9.17 -11.22
N LEU A 144 -9.31 9.96 -10.19
CA LEU A 144 -10.50 9.78 -9.37
C LEU A 144 -11.78 9.93 -10.22
N LEU A 145 -11.83 10.93 -11.10
CA LEU A 145 -12.98 11.18 -11.98
C LEU A 145 -13.20 10.00 -12.93
N VAL A 146 -12.13 9.47 -13.53
CA VAL A 146 -12.20 8.30 -14.41
C VAL A 146 -12.69 7.07 -13.64
N ILE A 147 -12.23 6.85 -12.42
CA ILE A 147 -12.68 5.73 -11.58
C ILE A 147 -14.17 5.86 -11.24
N LEU A 148 -14.62 7.06 -10.85
CA LEU A 148 -16.02 7.32 -10.51
C LEU A 148 -16.94 7.19 -11.73
N THR A 149 -16.48 7.65 -12.90
CA THR A 149 -17.28 7.55 -14.14
C THR A 149 -17.32 6.12 -14.66
N GLY A 150 -16.21 5.38 -14.56
CA GLY A 150 -16.17 3.97 -14.96
C GLY A 150 -16.95 3.01 -14.07
N HIS A 151 -17.36 3.45 -12.88
CA HIS A 151 -18.21 2.63 -11.99
C HIS A 151 -19.70 2.72 -12.35
N GLN A 152 -20.09 3.61 -13.28
CA GLN A 152 -21.49 3.81 -13.68
C GLN A 152 -21.87 3.10 -14.99
N THR A 153 -20.94 2.38 -15.61
CA THR A 153 -21.17 1.52 -16.79
C THR A 153 -20.98 0.07 -16.44
#